data_275b33100667687d476aacb6bdf4f40d
#
_entry.id   275b33100667687d476aacb6bdf4f40d
#
_cell.length_a   1.000
_cell.length_b   1.000
_cell.length_c   1.000
_cell.angle_alpha   90.00
_cell.angle_beta   90.00
_cell.angle_gamma   90.00
#
_symmetry.space_group_name_H-M   'P 1'
#
loop_
_entity.id
_entity.type
_entity.pdbx_description
1 polymer ?
#
loop_
_entity_poly.entity_id
_entity_poly.type
_entity_poly.pdbx_seq_one_letter_code
_entity_poly.pdbx_strand_id
1 'polypeptide(L)'
;MARTTISNVMSRHEGPHWFMKGDLFLHPAPASTNAPDADSVKRMRTLAQRVADEVGWMKNKPFIQHYRNTYRRPELPPSWAICECLSFGTWSAIYSALAKLEHRKEISRRFRVEDPKVFATWLHACSVMRNTVAHHGRLLGAQTGVTPKPYTPYGLEFSQAQNRTFFLMATIINFMCHSIKHGPSWMDALEALFKKYPAIPLLEGLGFDPDWRSHPGWSPGTIRSVSYTHLRAHETPEHL
;
A
#
# COMPACT_ATOMS: atom_id res chain seq x y z
N MET A 1 -2.36 3.78 7.24
CA MET A 1 -1.59 4.77 6.49
C MET A 1 -1.87 4.73 4.99
N ALA A 2 -1.39 3.78 4.16
CA ALA A 2 -1.61 3.83 2.71
C ALA A 2 -3.10 3.95 2.33
N ARG A 3 -3.98 3.15 2.95
CA ARG A 3 -5.43 3.24 2.77
C ARG A 3 -5.97 4.65 3.02
N THR A 4 -5.58 5.24 4.15
CA THR A 4 -6.00 6.58 4.55
C THR A 4 -5.46 7.65 3.60
N THR A 5 -4.21 7.52 3.15
CA THR A 5 -3.61 8.45 2.18
C THR A 5 -4.37 8.41 0.85
N ILE A 6 -4.64 7.21 0.32
CA ILE A 6 -5.42 7.05 -0.93
C ILE A 6 -6.81 7.67 -0.76
N SER A 7 -7.52 7.31 0.32
CA SER A 7 -8.85 7.84 0.60
C SER A 7 -8.85 9.37 0.68
N ASN A 8 -7.91 9.97 1.42
CA ASN A 8 -7.86 11.41 1.64
C ASN A 8 -7.50 12.19 0.37
N VAL A 9 -6.51 11.73 -0.40
CA VAL A 9 -6.14 12.37 -1.67
C VAL A 9 -7.31 12.32 -2.64
N MET A 10 -7.87 11.15 -2.84
CA MET A 10 -8.97 10.98 -3.77
C MET A 10 -10.24 11.73 -3.35
N SER A 11 -10.56 11.74 -2.06
CA SER A 11 -11.74 12.48 -1.56
C SER A 11 -11.60 13.99 -1.75
N ARG A 12 -10.38 14.53 -1.66
CA ARG A 12 -10.12 15.95 -1.88
C ARG A 12 -10.35 16.36 -3.33
N HIS A 13 -9.95 15.53 -4.28
CA HIS A 13 -10.06 15.84 -5.71
C HIS A 13 -11.40 15.46 -6.32
N GLU A 14 -11.96 14.33 -5.86
CA GLU A 14 -13.08 13.70 -6.56
C GLU A 14 -14.32 13.53 -5.67
N GLY A 15 -14.25 13.99 -4.41
CA GLY A 15 -15.34 13.91 -3.44
C GLY A 15 -15.41 12.58 -2.68
N PRO A 16 -16.31 12.47 -1.70
CA PRO A 16 -16.32 11.40 -0.70
C PRO A 16 -16.60 9.99 -1.26
N HIS A 17 -17.31 9.91 -2.37
CA HIS A 17 -17.74 8.65 -3.00
C HIS A 17 -17.02 8.39 -4.34
N TRP A 18 -15.81 8.92 -4.49
CA TRP A 18 -15.00 8.83 -5.71
C TRP A 18 -14.85 7.39 -6.24
N PHE A 19 -14.75 6.40 -5.37
CA PHE A 19 -14.56 5.00 -5.72
C PHE A 19 -15.76 4.37 -6.45
N MET A 20 -16.90 5.07 -6.48
CA MET A 20 -18.09 4.70 -7.24
C MET A 20 -18.11 5.28 -8.66
N LYS A 21 -17.17 6.18 -9.00
CA LYS A 21 -17.05 6.79 -10.32
C LYS A 21 -16.20 5.93 -11.24
N GLY A 22 -16.83 5.25 -12.21
CA GLY A 22 -16.16 4.30 -13.11
C GLY A 22 -15.07 4.94 -13.99
N ASP A 23 -15.24 6.19 -14.38
CA ASP A 23 -14.31 6.97 -15.20
C ASP A 23 -12.96 7.28 -14.53
N LEU A 24 -12.89 7.13 -13.20
CA LEU A 24 -11.63 7.31 -12.45
C LEU A 24 -10.71 6.09 -12.53
N PHE A 25 -11.16 5.00 -13.11
CA PHE A 25 -10.40 3.75 -13.17
C PHE A 25 -10.07 3.35 -14.61
N LEU A 26 -8.89 2.78 -14.77
CA LEU A 26 -8.51 2.13 -16.02
C LEU A 26 -9.46 0.96 -16.28
N HIS A 27 -10.11 0.97 -17.42
CA HIS A 27 -10.81 -0.20 -17.89
C HIS A 27 -9.78 -1.26 -18.30
N PRO A 28 -9.97 -2.55 -17.92
CA PRO A 28 -9.15 -3.60 -18.49
C PRO A 28 -9.26 -3.54 -20.02
N ALA A 29 -8.12 -3.60 -20.69
CA ALA A 29 -8.13 -3.70 -22.17
C ALA A 29 -9.06 -4.86 -22.56
N PRO A 30 -9.89 -4.70 -23.63
CA PRO A 30 -10.70 -5.81 -24.11
C PRO A 30 -9.76 -6.98 -24.36
N ALA A 31 -10.06 -8.11 -23.75
CA ALA A 31 -9.31 -9.34 -23.98
C ALA A 31 -9.24 -9.57 -25.49
N SER A 32 -8.05 -9.89 -26.00
CA SER A 32 -7.84 -10.24 -27.40
C SER A 32 -8.94 -11.19 -27.88
N THR A 33 -9.32 -11.07 -29.12
CA THR A 33 -10.47 -11.60 -29.87
C THR A 33 -10.88 -13.08 -29.68
N ASN A 34 -10.25 -13.82 -28.80
CA ASN A 34 -10.71 -15.14 -28.36
C ASN A 34 -11.68 -14.90 -27.18
N ALA A 35 -12.95 -15.20 -27.40
CA ALA A 35 -13.99 -15.08 -26.38
C ALA A 35 -13.51 -15.71 -25.07
N PRO A 36 -13.52 -14.96 -23.93
CA PRO A 36 -13.13 -15.54 -22.66
C PRO A 36 -14.10 -16.67 -22.32
N ASP A 37 -13.56 -17.80 -21.86
CA ASP A 37 -14.40 -18.86 -21.33
C ASP A 37 -15.26 -18.34 -20.16
N ALA A 38 -16.40 -18.96 -19.90
CA ALA A 38 -17.35 -18.56 -18.88
C ALA A 38 -16.70 -18.47 -17.47
N ASP A 39 -15.62 -19.19 -17.21
CA ASP A 39 -14.84 -19.14 -15.96
C ASP A 39 -13.89 -17.94 -15.90
N SER A 40 -13.41 -17.43 -17.02
CA SER A 40 -12.63 -16.19 -17.08
C SER A 40 -13.49 -14.97 -16.80
N VAL A 41 -14.73 -14.94 -17.26
CA VAL A 41 -15.71 -13.87 -16.95
C VAL A 41 -16.08 -13.89 -15.46
N LYS A 42 -16.18 -15.06 -14.85
CA LYS A 42 -16.43 -15.22 -13.40
C LYS A 42 -15.26 -14.72 -12.53
N ARG A 43 -14.04 -14.71 -13.05
CA ARG A 43 -12.83 -14.23 -12.34
C ARG A 43 -12.67 -12.70 -12.37
N MET A 44 -13.29 -12.00 -13.29
CA MET A 44 -13.26 -10.54 -13.41
C MET A 44 -14.41 -9.88 -12.64
N ARG A 45 -14.45 -10.06 -11.32
CA ARG A 45 -15.23 -9.13 -10.49
C ARG A 45 -14.67 -7.75 -10.74
N THR A 46 -15.51 -6.84 -11.22
CA THR A 46 -15.10 -5.44 -11.35
C THR A 46 -14.63 -4.92 -10.00
N LEU A 47 -13.69 -3.98 -10.00
CA LEU A 47 -13.20 -3.39 -8.75
C LEU A 47 -14.36 -2.82 -7.91
N ALA A 48 -15.35 -2.20 -8.56
CA ALA A 48 -16.57 -1.71 -7.92
C ALA A 48 -17.34 -2.84 -7.22
N GLN A 49 -17.46 -4.00 -7.84
CA GLN A 49 -18.12 -5.16 -7.26
C GLN A 49 -17.39 -5.71 -6.03
N ARG A 50 -16.05 -5.76 -6.09
CA ARG A 50 -15.23 -6.14 -4.91
C ARG A 50 -15.44 -5.19 -3.74
N VAL A 51 -15.44 -3.88 -4.01
CA VAL A 51 -15.69 -2.87 -2.97
C VAL A 51 -17.08 -3.07 -2.36
N ALA A 52 -18.11 -3.23 -3.18
CA ALA A 52 -19.48 -3.45 -2.72
C ALA A 52 -19.62 -4.72 -1.87
N ASP A 53 -19.00 -5.82 -2.30
CA ASP A 53 -19.01 -7.09 -1.58
C ASP A 53 -18.32 -6.98 -0.21
N GLU A 54 -17.09 -6.40 -0.17
CA GLU A 54 -16.35 -6.26 1.08
C GLU A 54 -17.06 -5.33 2.08
N VAL A 55 -17.70 -4.26 1.62
CA VAL A 55 -18.56 -3.43 2.46
C VAL A 55 -19.82 -4.22 2.89
N GLY A 56 -20.38 -5.04 1.99
CA GLY A 56 -21.52 -5.92 2.29
C GLY A 56 -21.22 -6.95 3.38
N TRP A 57 -20.01 -7.52 3.40
CA TRP A 57 -19.60 -8.44 4.47
C TRP A 57 -19.53 -7.76 5.85
N MET A 58 -19.28 -6.46 5.87
CA MET A 58 -19.23 -5.65 7.10
C MET A 58 -20.56 -5.00 7.47
N LYS A 59 -21.69 -5.47 6.90
CA LYS A 59 -23.03 -4.90 7.10
C LYS A 59 -23.44 -4.74 8.57
N ASN A 60 -22.91 -5.58 9.47
CA ASN A 60 -23.18 -5.55 10.90
C ASN A 60 -22.35 -4.53 11.69
N LYS A 61 -21.40 -3.83 11.06
CA LYS A 61 -20.66 -2.76 11.72
C LYS A 61 -21.60 -1.57 12.01
N PRO A 62 -21.58 -1.01 13.23
CA PRO A 62 -22.51 0.06 13.64
C PRO A 62 -22.55 1.25 12.68
N PHE A 63 -21.37 1.68 12.16
CA PHE A 63 -21.31 2.82 11.25
C PHE A 63 -21.89 2.50 9.85
N ILE A 64 -21.82 1.24 9.38
CA ILE A 64 -22.46 0.81 8.12
C ILE A 64 -23.99 0.76 8.30
N GLN A 65 -24.46 0.21 9.42
CA GLN A 65 -25.88 0.18 9.75
C GLN A 65 -26.43 1.60 9.87
N HIS A 66 -25.73 2.47 10.61
CA HIS A 66 -26.13 3.86 10.75
C HIS A 66 -26.24 4.55 9.37
N TYR A 67 -25.22 4.39 8.53
CA TYR A 67 -25.23 4.98 7.19
C TYR A 67 -26.44 4.50 6.38
N ARG A 68 -26.68 3.20 6.30
CA ARG A 68 -27.80 2.61 5.55
C ARG A 68 -29.18 3.00 6.07
N ASN A 69 -29.31 3.18 7.36
CA ASN A 69 -30.56 3.58 7.98
C ASN A 69 -30.86 5.08 7.79
N THR A 70 -29.80 5.89 7.67
CA THR A 70 -29.91 7.36 7.58
C THR A 70 -29.93 7.86 6.14
N TYR A 71 -29.15 7.22 5.26
CA TYR A 71 -28.95 7.70 3.90
C TYR A 71 -29.40 6.65 2.88
N ARG A 72 -30.28 7.07 1.95
CA ARG A 72 -30.70 6.22 0.83
C ARG A 72 -29.73 6.25 -0.33
N ARG A 73 -29.04 7.36 -0.54
CA ARG A 73 -28.05 7.59 -1.60
C ARG A 73 -26.93 8.49 -1.08
N PRO A 74 -25.66 8.27 -1.54
CA PRO A 74 -25.19 7.11 -2.33
C PRO A 74 -25.35 5.77 -1.58
N GLU A 75 -25.34 4.64 -2.30
CA GLU A 75 -25.57 3.30 -1.72
C GLU A 75 -24.47 2.86 -0.74
N LEU A 76 -23.25 3.31 -0.95
CA LEU A 76 -22.12 2.98 -0.10
C LEU A 76 -21.65 4.18 0.71
N PRO A 77 -21.16 3.95 1.94
CA PRO A 77 -20.60 5.01 2.79
C PRO A 77 -19.40 5.72 2.13
N PRO A 78 -19.05 6.92 2.58
CA PRO A 78 -17.90 7.65 2.04
C PRO A 78 -16.59 6.89 2.23
N SER A 79 -15.58 7.21 1.42
CA SER A 79 -14.33 6.45 1.32
C SER A 79 -13.57 6.31 2.64
N TRP A 80 -13.62 7.31 3.51
CA TRP A 80 -13.01 7.23 4.85
C TRP A 80 -13.71 6.22 5.76
N ALA A 81 -15.02 6.03 5.63
CA ALA A 81 -15.74 5.02 6.39
C ALA A 81 -15.44 3.61 5.87
N ILE A 82 -15.37 3.42 4.54
CA ILE A 82 -15.05 2.11 3.97
C ILE A 82 -13.56 1.71 4.12
N CYS A 83 -12.69 2.63 4.56
CA CYS A 83 -11.29 2.28 4.87
C CYS A 83 -11.17 1.10 5.85
N GLU A 84 -12.11 0.98 6.77
CA GLU A 84 -12.15 -0.12 7.74
C GLU A 84 -12.74 -1.43 7.15
N CYS A 85 -13.46 -1.33 6.04
CA CYS A 85 -14.15 -2.47 5.43
C CYS A 85 -13.27 -3.19 4.41
N LEU A 86 -12.49 -2.44 3.64
CA LEU A 86 -11.74 -2.99 2.51
C LEU A 86 -10.43 -3.62 2.95
N SER A 87 -10.13 -4.78 2.35
CA SER A 87 -8.84 -5.44 2.50
C SER A 87 -7.70 -4.58 1.95
N PHE A 88 -6.47 -4.80 2.45
CA PHE A 88 -5.31 -4.08 1.91
C PHE A 88 -5.06 -4.44 0.43
N GLY A 89 -5.38 -5.66 0.02
CA GLY A 89 -5.33 -6.09 -1.38
C GLY A 89 -6.25 -5.30 -2.29
N THR A 90 -7.46 -4.99 -1.81
CA THR A 90 -8.41 -4.16 -2.55
C THR A 90 -7.91 -2.73 -2.68
N TRP A 91 -7.32 -2.14 -1.62
CA TRP A 91 -6.69 -0.82 -1.70
C TRP A 91 -5.50 -0.77 -2.65
N SER A 92 -4.67 -1.82 -2.69
CA SER A 92 -3.59 -1.97 -3.67
C SER A 92 -4.13 -2.02 -5.10
N ALA A 93 -5.21 -2.78 -5.34
CA ALA A 93 -5.86 -2.85 -6.64
C ALA A 93 -6.49 -1.51 -7.05
N ILE A 94 -7.17 -0.81 -6.12
CA ILE A 94 -7.70 0.54 -6.32
C ILE A 94 -6.60 1.48 -6.79
N TYR A 95 -5.48 1.57 -6.04
CA TYR A 95 -4.37 2.45 -6.42
C TYR A 95 -3.84 2.16 -7.82
N SER A 96 -3.64 0.88 -8.14
CA SER A 96 -3.11 0.45 -9.43
C SER A 96 -4.06 0.74 -10.59
N ALA A 97 -5.37 0.76 -10.32
CA ALA A 97 -6.41 0.98 -11.31
C ALA A 97 -6.75 2.47 -11.52
N LEU A 98 -6.27 3.40 -10.68
CA LEU A 98 -6.52 4.84 -10.89
C LEU A 98 -6.04 5.29 -12.27
N ALA A 99 -6.91 5.91 -13.06
CA ALA A 99 -6.60 6.33 -14.43
C ALA A 99 -5.70 7.56 -14.45
N LYS A 100 -5.99 8.58 -13.63
CA LYS A 100 -5.25 9.85 -13.62
C LYS A 100 -3.86 9.67 -12.98
N LEU A 101 -2.83 9.95 -13.77
CA LEU A 101 -1.44 9.83 -13.34
C LEU A 101 -1.11 10.80 -12.19
N GLU A 102 -1.71 12.00 -12.19
CA GLU A 102 -1.52 13.03 -11.17
C GLU A 102 -1.96 12.52 -9.80
N HIS A 103 -3.10 11.86 -9.69
CA HIS A 103 -3.58 11.27 -8.44
C HIS A 103 -2.61 10.21 -7.91
N ARG A 104 -2.15 9.32 -8.80
CA ARG A 104 -1.18 8.29 -8.43
C ARG A 104 0.15 8.91 -7.97
N LYS A 105 0.64 9.94 -8.65
CA LYS A 105 1.85 10.67 -8.27
C LYS A 105 1.68 11.38 -6.92
N GLU A 106 0.58 12.06 -6.69
CA GLU A 106 0.34 12.72 -5.41
C GLU A 106 0.33 11.72 -4.25
N ILE A 107 -0.34 10.59 -4.43
CA ILE A 107 -0.38 9.53 -3.41
C ILE A 107 1.02 8.97 -3.15
N SER A 108 1.77 8.59 -4.20
CA SER A 108 3.10 7.98 -4.04
C SER A 108 4.13 8.94 -3.43
N ARG A 109 4.06 10.23 -3.75
CA ARG A 109 4.92 11.28 -3.19
C ARG A 109 4.75 11.47 -1.69
N ARG A 110 3.58 11.16 -1.12
CA ARG A 110 3.40 11.14 0.33
C ARG A 110 4.30 10.11 1.01
N PHE A 111 4.76 9.12 0.26
CA PHE A 111 5.72 8.10 0.69
C PHE A 111 7.11 8.32 0.08
N ARG A 112 7.39 9.51 -0.46
CA ARG A 112 8.66 9.87 -1.13
C ARG A 112 9.01 8.98 -2.34
N VAL A 113 8.00 8.43 -2.99
CA VAL A 113 8.17 7.63 -4.20
C VAL A 113 7.63 8.42 -5.39
N GLU A 114 8.53 8.93 -6.24
CA GLU A 114 8.15 9.74 -7.41
C GLU A 114 7.54 8.89 -8.53
N ASP A 115 7.98 7.63 -8.67
CA ASP A 115 7.43 6.71 -9.67
C ASP A 115 6.22 5.95 -9.10
N PRO A 116 4.99 6.28 -9.55
CA PRO A 116 3.77 5.60 -9.10
C PRO A 116 3.72 4.12 -9.50
N LYS A 117 4.49 3.70 -10.52
CA LYS A 117 4.57 2.28 -10.91
C LYS A 117 5.40 1.48 -9.89
N VAL A 118 6.47 2.06 -9.37
CA VAL A 118 7.24 1.47 -8.25
C VAL A 118 6.34 1.32 -7.04
N PHE A 119 5.66 2.40 -6.64
CA PHE A 119 4.78 2.39 -5.47
C PHE A 119 3.64 1.36 -5.59
N ALA A 120 3.07 1.18 -6.78
CA ALA A 120 2.06 0.15 -7.03
C ALA A 120 2.60 -1.26 -6.73
N THR A 121 3.83 -1.57 -7.16
CA THR A 121 4.46 -2.87 -6.86
C THR A 121 4.72 -3.06 -5.37
N TRP A 122 5.07 -2.00 -4.65
CA TRP A 122 5.27 -2.02 -3.21
C TRP A 122 3.98 -2.29 -2.45
N LEU A 123 2.89 -1.62 -2.81
CA LEU A 123 1.57 -1.88 -2.21
C LEU A 123 1.12 -3.32 -2.46
N HIS A 124 1.34 -3.83 -3.67
CA HIS A 124 1.01 -5.21 -3.99
C HIS A 124 1.81 -6.21 -3.18
N ALA A 125 3.12 -6.04 -3.09
CA ALA A 125 4.00 -6.90 -2.30
C ALA A 125 3.65 -6.85 -0.80
N CYS A 126 3.39 -5.66 -0.25
CA CYS A 126 2.91 -5.51 1.12
C CYS A 126 1.56 -6.24 1.36
N SER A 127 0.67 -6.23 0.36
CA SER A 127 -0.60 -6.95 0.43
C SER A 127 -0.40 -8.46 0.49
N VAL A 128 0.48 -9.00 -0.35
CA VAL A 128 0.83 -10.43 -0.35
C VAL A 128 1.46 -10.82 0.98
N MET A 129 2.47 -10.06 1.45
CA MET A 129 3.13 -10.32 2.73
C MET A 129 2.14 -10.28 3.91
N ARG A 130 1.28 -9.25 3.96
CA ARG A 130 0.24 -9.15 5.00
C ARG A 130 -0.67 -10.38 5.00
N ASN A 131 -1.06 -10.87 3.83
CA ASN A 131 -1.92 -12.05 3.73
C ASN A 131 -1.19 -13.31 4.17
N THR A 132 0.09 -13.49 3.79
CA THR A 132 0.92 -14.60 4.28
C THR A 132 0.94 -14.61 5.82
N VAL A 133 1.22 -13.47 6.45
CA VAL A 133 1.25 -13.35 7.91
C VAL A 133 -0.12 -13.59 8.54
N ALA A 134 -1.19 -13.03 7.94
CA ALA A 134 -2.55 -13.17 8.47
C ALA A 134 -3.06 -14.61 8.41
N HIS A 135 -2.54 -15.42 7.50
CA HIS A 135 -2.84 -16.86 7.40
C HIS A 135 -1.78 -17.75 8.05
N HIS A 136 -1.00 -17.19 8.99
CA HIS A 136 0.07 -17.90 9.71
C HIS A 136 1.12 -18.54 8.79
N GLY A 137 1.32 -17.99 7.60
CA GLY A 137 2.35 -18.45 6.67
C GLY A 137 3.77 -18.21 7.21
N ARG A 138 4.66 -19.12 6.89
CA ARG A 138 6.06 -19.04 7.30
C ARG A 138 6.78 -17.91 6.56
N LEU A 139 7.56 -17.12 7.29
CA LEU A 139 8.45 -16.10 6.73
C LEU A 139 9.91 -16.53 6.74
N LEU A 140 10.33 -17.26 7.79
CA LEU A 140 11.71 -17.71 7.96
C LEU A 140 12.05 -18.75 6.86
N GLY A 141 13.07 -18.47 6.06
CA GLY A 141 13.49 -19.29 4.93
C GLY A 141 12.47 -19.34 3.78
N ALA A 142 11.46 -18.47 3.79
CA ALA A 142 10.48 -18.40 2.72
C ALA A 142 10.80 -17.28 1.72
N GLN A 143 10.47 -17.52 0.46
CA GLN A 143 10.50 -16.49 -0.57
C GLN A 143 9.10 -15.90 -0.76
N THR A 144 9.03 -14.58 -0.95
CA THR A 144 7.77 -13.90 -1.28
C THR A 144 7.33 -14.25 -2.71
N GLY A 145 6.04 -14.41 -2.94
CA GLY A 145 5.48 -14.70 -4.26
C GLY A 145 5.60 -13.53 -5.26
N VAL A 146 5.96 -12.34 -4.77
CA VAL A 146 6.02 -11.10 -5.56
C VAL A 146 7.32 -10.36 -5.26
N THR A 147 7.98 -9.87 -6.31
CA THR A 147 9.17 -9.02 -6.21
C THR A 147 8.77 -7.57 -6.52
N PRO A 148 8.80 -6.67 -5.53
CA PRO A 148 8.58 -5.25 -5.77
C PRO A 148 9.75 -4.65 -6.57
N LYS A 149 9.47 -3.60 -7.35
CA LYS A 149 10.51 -2.90 -8.10
C LYS A 149 11.47 -2.17 -7.17
N PRO A 150 12.77 -2.17 -7.48
CA PRO A 150 13.76 -1.36 -6.78
C PRO A 150 13.48 0.14 -6.95
N TYR A 151 14.07 0.97 -6.09
CA TYR A 151 13.92 2.42 -6.15
C TYR A 151 15.28 3.11 -5.98
N THR A 152 16.00 3.21 -7.07
CA THR A 152 17.37 3.76 -7.20
C THR A 152 17.56 5.14 -6.56
N PRO A 153 16.60 6.12 -6.65
CA PRO A 153 16.83 7.46 -6.07
C PRO A 153 17.18 7.46 -4.58
N TYR A 154 16.88 6.39 -3.85
CA TYR A 154 17.24 6.23 -2.44
C TYR A 154 18.12 5.02 -2.18
N GLY A 155 18.75 4.47 -3.22
CA GLY A 155 19.60 3.28 -3.09
C GLY A 155 18.84 2.03 -2.61
N LEU A 156 17.52 1.96 -2.84
CA LEU A 156 16.71 0.78 -2.54
C LEU A 156 16.86 -0.24 -3.66
N GLU A 157 18.06 -0.78 -3.75
CA GLU A 157 18.45 -1.84 -4.65
C GLU A 157 18.82 -3.08 -3.83
N PHE A 158 18.53 -4.24 -4.38
CA PHE A 158 18.67 -5.50 -3.65
C PHE A 158 19.41 -6.51 -4.51
N SER A 159 20.31 -7.25 -3.90
CA SER A 159 20.98 -8.37 -4.55
C SER A 159 19.99 -9.46 -4.94
N GLN A 160 20.39 -10.34 -5.85
CA GLN A 160 19.55 -11.47 -6.24
C GLN A 160 19.22 -12.39 -5.03
N ALA A 161 20.12 -12.53 -4.08
CA ALA A 161 19.91 -13.30 -2.86
C ALA A 161 18.86 -12.65 -1.92
N GLN A 162 18.82 -11.32 -1.89
CA GLN A 162 17.88 -10.55 -1.07
C GLN A 162 16.49 -10.41 -1.73
N ASN A 163 16.43 -10.53 -3.05
CA ASN A 163 15.18 -10.48 -3.79
C ASN A 163 14.22 -11.57 -3.27
N ARG A 164 12.96 -11.15 -3.06
CA ARG A 164 11.90 -12.02 -2.56
C ARG A 164 12.07 -12.52 -1.11
N THR A 165 12.98 -11.96 -0.34
CA THR A 165 13.12 -12.25 1.10
C THR A 165 12.30 -11.29 1.96
N PHE A 166 12.17 -11.61 3.24
CA PHE A 166 11.54 -10.69 4.19
C PHE A 166 12.36 -9.39 4.36
N PHE A 167 13.69 -9.43 4.21
CA PHE A 167 14.56 -8.24 4.27
C PHE A 167 14.11 -7.15 3.29
N LEU A 168 13.87 -7.52 2.03
CA LEU A 168 13.37 -6.59 1.01
C LEU A 168 12.06 -5.91 1.49
N MET A 169 11.13 -6.69 1.99
CA MET A 169 9.83 -6.17 2.44
C MET A 169 9.97 -5.30 3.69
N ALA A 170 10.79 -5.71 4.65
CA ALA A 170 11.08 -4.95 5.85
C ALA A 170 11.73 -3.60 5.52
N THR A 171 12.65 -3.56 4.55
CA THR A 171 13.30 -2.34 4.07
C THR A 171 12.31 -1.39 3.41
N ILE A 172 11.42 -1.87 2.55
CA ILE A 172 10.35 -1.06 1.93
C ILE A 172 9.41 -0.50 3.01
N ILE A 173 8.98 -1.34 3.96
CA ILE A 173 8.11 -0.89 5.06
C ILE A 173 8.82 0.16 5.90
N ASN A 174 10.10 -0.05 6.24
CA ASN A 174 10.90 0.92 6.99
C ASN A 174 10.96 2.27 6.26
N PHE A 175 11.28 2.26 4.96
CA PHE A 175 11.30 3.47 4.14
C PHE A 175 9.95 4.20 4.13
N MET A 176 8.86 3.49 3.92
CA MET A 176 7.51 4.07 3.95
C MET A 176 7.15 4.64 5.33
N CYS A 177 7.50 3.95 6.42
CA CYS A 177 7.26 4.41 7.79
C CYS A 177 8.03 5.71 8.09
N HIS A 178 9.29 5.80 7.69
CA HIS A 178 10.08 7.02 7.85
C HIS A 178 9.52 8.20 7.04
N SER A 179 8.98 7.94 5.85
CA SER A 179 8.39 8.98 5.01
C SER A 179 7.20 9.69 5.67
N ILE A 180 6.55 9.05 6.62
CA ILE A 180 5.37 9.56 7.36
C ILE A 180 5.63 9.75 8.86
N LYS A 181 6.90 9.84 9.26
CA LYS A 181 7.34 10.11 10.64
C LYS A 181 6.97 9.04 11.69
N HIS A 182 6.82 7.79 11.29
CA HIS A 182 6.57 6.65 12.19
C HIS A 182 7.73 5.63 12.24
N GLY A 183 8.92 6.03 11.78
CA GLY A 183 10.01 5.12 11.50
C GLY A 183 10.73 4.47 12.68
N PRO A 184 11.08 5.17 13.79
CA PRO A 184 12.01 4.61 14.79
C PRO A 184 11.49 3.33 15.44
N SER A 185 10.21 3.26 15.76
CA SER A 185 9.61 2.12 16.48
C SER A 185 9.61 0.80 15.68
N TRP A 186 9.66 0.86 14.35
CA TRP A 186 9.72 -0.36 13.52
C TRP A 186 11.10 -1.04 13.60
N MET A 187 12.17 -0.28 13.45
CA MET A 187 13.53 -0.79 13.54
C MET A 187 13.81 -1.32 14.95
N ASP A 188 13.43 -0.58 15.99
CA ASP A 188 13.61 -0.99 17.38
C ASP A 188 12.87 -2.30 17.68
N ALA A 189 11.64 -2.45 17.18
CA ALA A 189 10.85 -3.67 17.35
C ALA A 189 11.51 -4.87 16.65
N LEU A 190 12.08 -4.68 15.47
CA LEU A 190 12.77 -5.73 14.72
C LEU A 190 14.06 -6.14 15.44
N GLU A 191 14.84 -5.19 15.93
CA GLU A 191 16.05 -5.47 16.72
C GLU A 191 15.74 -6.18 18.04
N ALA A 192 14.68 -5.75 18.71
CA ALA A 192 14.21 -6.43 19.93
C ALA A 192 13.82 -7.89 19.65
N LEU A 193 13.20 -8.15 18.50
CA LEU A 193 12.87 -9.52 18.08
C LEU A 193 14.12 -10.37 17.87
N PHE A 194 15.16 -9.85 17.18
CA PHE A 194 16.41 -10.55 16.95
C PHE A 194 17.14 -10.85 18.26
N LYS A 195 17.16 -9.90 19.20
CA LYS A 195 17.76 -10.08 20.52
C LYS A 195 16.99 -11.09 21.39
N LYS A 196 15.68 -11.16 21.23
CA LYS A 196 14.82 -12.05 22.02
C LYS A 196 15.01 -13.53 21.68
N TYR A 197 15.39 -13.84 20.45
CA TYR A 197 15.49 -15.22 19.96
C TYR A 197 16.87 -15.52 19.36
N PRO A 198 17.96 -15.44 20.15
CA PRO A 198 19.33 -15.57 19.64
C PRO A 198 19.66 -16.98 19.13
N ALA A 199 18.94 -18.01 19.59
CA ALA A 199 19.14 -19.38 19.13
C ALA A 199 18.51 -19.67 17.75
N ILE A 200 17.68 -18.75 17.21
CA ILE A 200 17.07 -18.89 15.89
C ILE A 200 17.87 -18.05 14.90
N PRO A 201 18.32 -18.57 13.75
CA PRO A 201 19.08 -17.81 12.76
C PRO A 201 18.14 -16.85 12.00
N LEU A 202 17.56 -15.88 12.72
CA LEU A 202 16.55 -14.96 12.18
C LEU A 202 17.12 -14.07 11.08
N LEU A 203 18.35 -13.56 11.23
CA LEU A 203 18.97 -12.69 10.23
C LEU A 203 19.07 -13.43 8.90
N GLU A 204 19.80 -14.54 8.86
CA GLU A 204 20.00 -15.35 7.66
C GLU A 204 18.66 -15.84 7.09
N GLY A 205 17.81 -16.43 7.93
CA GLY A 205 16.55 -17.03 7.51
C GLY A 205 15.51 -16.00 7.00
N LEU A 206 15.68 -14.71 7.33
CA LEU A 206 14.85 -13.62 6.82
C LEU A 206 15.53 -12.80 5.70
N GLY A 207 16.77 -13.20 5.32
CA GLY A 207 17.52 -12.58 4.23
C GLY A 207 18.26 -11.29 4.62
N PHE A 208 18.54 -11.07 5.92
CA PHE A 208 19.34 -9.96 6.41
C PHE A 208 20.82 -10.32 6.37
N ASP A 209 21.64 -9.47 5.77
CA ASP A 209 23.09 -9.56 5.88
C ASP A 209 23.54 -9.08 7.26
N PRO A 210 24.73 -9.48 7.75
CA PRO A 210 25.22 -9.03 9.05
C PRO A 210 25.32 -7.51 9.20
N ASP A 211 25.58 -6.80 8.09
CA ASP A 211 25.71 -5.36 8.03
C ASP A 211 24.45 -4.65 7.46
N TRP A 212 23.31 -5.28 7.50
CA TRP A 212 22.04 -4.78 6.94
C TRP A 212 21.69 -3.33 7.33
N ARG A 213 22.20 -2.86 8.48
CA ARG A 213 22.01 -1.47 8.93
C ARG A 213 22.70 -0.45 8.05
N SER A 214 23.75 -0.85 7.32
CA SER A 214 24.47 0.00 6.36
C SER A 214 23.67 0.21 5.07
N HIS A 215 22.69 -0.65 4.79
CA HIS A 215 21.85 -0.52 3.61
C HIS A 215 21.08 0.82 3.63
N PRO A 216 21.05 1.58 2.51
CA PRO A 216 20.44 2.91 2.45
C PRO A 216 19.01 3.00 2.99
N GLY A 217 18.22 1.96 2.81
CA GLY A 217 16.83 1.89 3.34
C GLY A 217 16.74 1.80 4.86
N TRP A 218 17.86 1.60 5.58
CA TRP A 218 17.93 1.54 7.03
C TRP A 218 18.77 2.67 7.63
N SER A 219 19.53 3.38 6.80
CA SER A 219 20.38 4.49 7.23
C SER A 219 19.55 5.75 7.50
N PRO A 220 19.61 6.33 8.72
CA PRO A 220 18.86 7.53 9.08
C PRO A 220 19.18 8.75 8.20
N GLY A 221 20.42 8.86 7.68
CA GLY A 221 20.86 9.96 6.83
C GLY A 221 20.20 9.97 5.46
N THR A 222 20.08 8.82 4.83
CA THR A 222 19.49 8.68 3.49
C THR A 222 18.00 9.04 3.48
N ILE A 223 17.30 8.73 4.56
CA ILE A 223 15.83 8.96 4.66
C ILE A 223 15.53 10.40 5.10
N ARG A 224 16.43 11.07 5.82
CA ARG A 224 16.25 12.45 6.32
C ARG A 224 16.62 13.55 5.32
N SER A 225 17.42 13.28 4.30
CA SER A 225 18.10 14.29 3.49
C SER A 225 17.24 15.02 2.44
N VAL A 226 15.94 14.76 2.35
CA VAL A 226 15.08 15.55 1.44
C VAL A 226 14.37 16.63 2.23
N SER A 227 14.92 17.83 2.09
CA SER A 227 14.45 19.07 2.69
C SER A 227 12.98 19.38 2.39
N TYR A 228 12.26 19.83 3.41
CA TYR A 228 10.87 20.25 3.44
C TYR A 228 10.57 21.54 2.62
N THR A 229 11.44 21.96 1.72
CA THR A 229 11.34 23.26 1.03
C THR A 229 10.20 23.36 0.02
N HIS A 230 9.58 22.27 -0.40
CA HIS A 230 8.51 22.33 -1.41
C HIS A 230 7.07 22.26 -0.88
N LEU A 231 6.85 22.14 0.42
CA LEU A 231 5.50 22.04 0.99
C LEU A 231 4.95 23.37 1.54
N ARG A 232 5.77 24.44 1.59
CA ARG A 232 5.35 25.77 2.09
C ARG A 232 4.88 26.76 1.03
N ALA A 233 4.86 26.40 -0.23
CA ALA A 233 4.57 27.36 -1.31
C ALA A 233 3.08 27.60 -1.61
N HIS A 234 2.15 27.02 -0.85
CA HIS A 234 0.70 27.19 -1.06
C HIS A 234 -0.13 27.47 0.18
N GLU A 235 0.48 27.99 1.23
CA GLU A 235 -0.28 28.68 2.27
C GLU A 235 -0.26 30.17 1.93
N THR A 236 -1.17 30.62 1.08
CA THR A 236 -1.55 32.02 0.98
C THR A 236 -2.27 32.40 2.27
N PRO A 237 -1.87 33.48 2.94
CA PRO A 237 -2.65 34.02 4.05
C PRO A 237 -3.93 34.61 3.46
N GLU A 238 -5.07 34.03 3.81
CA GLU A 238 -6.33 34.71 3.58
C GLU A 238 -6.41 35.91 4.51
N HIS A 239 -6.58 37.04 3.88
CA HIS A 239 -6.83 38.32 4.53
C HIS A 239 -8.16 38.30 5.28
N LEU A 240 -8.12 38.88 6.46
CA LEU A 240 -9.15 39.53 7.26
C LEU A 240 -10.50 39.82 6.56
#